data_a46f6bfa60ce3f433976f368555f22f4
#
_entry.id   a46f6bfa60ce3f433976f368555f22f4
#
_cell.length_a   1.000
_cell.length_b   1.000
_cell.length_c   1.000
_cell.angle_alpha   90.00
_cell.angle_beta   90.00
_cell.angle_gamma   90.00
#
_symmetry.space_group_name_H-M   'P 1'
#
loop_
_entity.id
_entity.type
_entity.pdbx_description
1 polymer ?
#
loop_
_entity_poly.entity_id
_entity_poly.type
_entity_poly.pdbx_seq_one_letter_code
_entity_poly.pdbx_strand_id
1 'polypeptide(L)' 'MEIDEELTLKKIQIFLAFMRCGNLSKTAAEMQLSNVSVHKALHSLESALR' A
#
# COMPACT_ATOMS: atom_id res chain seq x y z
N MET A 1 18.33 -8.03 -3.67
CA MET A 1 17.88 -7.82 -3.78
C MET A 1 17.41 -7.01 -4.18
N GLU A 2 17.18 -6.83 -4.29
CA GLU A 2 16.80 -6.16 -4.67
C GLU A 2 16.04 -5.57 -4.71
N ILE A 3 15.81 -5.30 -4.84
CA ILE A 3 15.05 -4.86 -5.12
C ILE A 3 14.05 -4.33 -4.94
N ASP A 4 13.75 -4.41 -4.48
CA ASP A 4 12.46 -4.14 -4.10
C ASP A 4 12.38 -2.98 -3.18
N GLU A 5 13.39 -2.19 -3.14
CA GLU A 5 13.43 -1.00 -2.36
C GLU A 5 12.36 -0.03 -2.78
N GLU A 6 12.17 0.08 -4.07
CA GLU A 6 11.16 0.97 -4.62
C GLU A 6 9.76 0.46 -4.31
N LEU A 7 9.57 -0.84 -4.40
CA LEU A 7 8.30 -1.44 -4.08
C LEU A 7 7.95 -1.27 -2.61
N THR A 8 8.95 -1.40 -1.76
CA THR A 8 8.75 -1.25 -0.32
C THR A 8 8.31 0.17 0.02
N LEU A 9 8.96 1.14 -0.59
CA LEU A 9 8.61 2.53 -0.37
C LEU A 9 7.18 2.81 -0.80
N LYS A 10 6.81 2.25 -1.95
CA LYS A 10 5.46 2.43 -2.45
C LYS A 10 4.44 1.83 -1.49
N LYS A 11 4.75 0.67 -0.93
CA LYS A 11 3.84 0.03 0.01
C LYS A 11 3.65 0.88 1.26
N ILE A 12 4.72 1.48 1.74
CA ILE A 12 4.63 2.34 2.91
C ILE A 12 3.79 3.57 2.60
N GLN A 13 3.96 4.13 1.40
CA GLN A 13 3.15 5.26 1.00
C GLN A 13 1.67 4.91 0.96
N ILE A 14 1.37 3.73 0.45
CA ILE A 14 -0.01 3.25 0.39
C ILE A 14 -0.57 3.08 1.79
N PHE A 15 0.23 2.52 2.68
CA PHE A 15 -0.19 2.32 4.06
C PHE A 15 -0.51 3.66 4.73
N LEU A 16 0.36 4.64 4.56
CA LEU A 16 0.15 5.95 5.15
C LEU A 16 -1.09 6.62 4.57
N ALA A 17 -1.30 6.46 3.28
CA ALA A 17 -2.48 7.00 2.65
C ALA A 17 -3.74 6.34 3.20
N PHE A 18 -3.68 5.04 3.40
CA PHE A 18 -4.81 4.31 3.96
C PHE A 18 -5.13 4.79 5.37
N MET A 19 -4.11 5.00 6.18
CA MET A 19 -4.32 5.49 7.54
C MET A 19 -4.93 6.88 7.54
N ARG A 20 -4.57 7.69 6.57
CA ARG A 20 -5.10 9.05 6.48
C ARG A 20 -6.52 9.05 5.94
N CYS A 21 -6.77 8.26 4.91
CA CYS A 21 -8.07 8.22 4.25
C CYS A 21 -9.10 7.41 5.03
N GLY A 22 -8.63 6.38 5.69
CA GLY A 22 -9.50 5.55 6.50
C GLY A 22 -10.30 4.53 5.72
N ASN A 23 -10.09 4.44 4.41
CA ASN A 23 -10.82 3.45 3.66
C ASN A 23 -10.09 3.11 2.37
N LEU A 24 -10.28 1.88 1.94
CA LEU A 24 -9.54 1.30 0.85
C LEU A 24 -9.84 1.97 -0.49
N SER A 25 -11.11 2.21 -0.74
CA SER A 25 -11.52 2.82 -2.00
C SER A 25 -10.95 4.23 -2.16
N LYS A 26 -10.97 4.99 -1.10
CA LYS A 26 -10.41 6.33 -1.15
C LYS A 26 -8.91 6.30 -1.34
N THR A 27 -8.26 5.36 -0.68
CA THR A 27 -6.82 5.22 -0.80
C THR A 27 -6.46 4.89 -2.25
N ALA A 28 -7.18 3.97 -2.85
CA ALA A 28 -6.92 3.58 -4.23
C ALA A 28 -7.11 4.75 -5.17
N ALA A 29 -8.18 5.50 -4.96
CA ALA A 29 -8.45 6.65 -5.81
C ALA A 29 -7.36 7.70 -5.68
N GLU A 30 -6.92 7.96 -4.47
CA GLU A 30 -5.91 8.97 -4.22
C GLU A 30 -4.57 8.56 -4.80
N MET A 31 -4.23 7.29 -4.72
CA MET A 31 -2.99 6.78 -5.24
C MET A 31 -3.08 6.43 -6.72
N GLN A 32 -4.27 6.52 -7.30
CA GLN A 32 -4.52 6.16 -8.70
C GLN A 32 -4.19 4.70 -8.93
N LEU A 33 -4.63 3.86 -8.01
CA LEU A 33 -4.43 2.42 -8.08
C LEU A 33 -5.77 1.73 -8.01
N SER A 34 -5.77 0.45 -8.33
CA SER A 34 -6.98 -0.34 -8.16
C SER A 34 -7.10 -0.78 -6.70
N ASN A 35 -8.32 -1.11 -6.28
CA ASN A 35 -8.53 -1.61 -4.93
C ASN A 35 -7.71 -2.86 -4.67
N VAL A 36 -7.59 -3.70 -5.70
CA VAL A 36 -6.83 -4.93 -5.57
C VAL A 36 -5.36 -4.63 -5.29
N SER A 37 -4.80 -3.65 -5.99
CA SER A 37 -3.41 -3.26 -5.80
C SER A 37 -3.16 -2.78 -4.38
N VAL A 38 -4.06 -1.92 -3.89
CA VAL A 38 -3.92 -1.39 -2.54
C VAL A 38 -4.04 -2.51 -1.51
N HIS A 39 -5.01 -3.39 -1.71
CA HIS A 39 -5.22 -4.49 -0.80
C HIS A 39 -4.00 -5.40 -0.75
N LYS A 40 -3.43 -5.69 -1.90
CA LYS A 40 -2.25 -6.53 -1.96
C LYS A 40 -1.06 -5.88 -1.27
N ALA A 41 -0.89 -4.59 -1.48
CA ALA A 41 0.21 -3.87 -0.86
C ALA A 41 0.09 -3.88 0.66
N LEU A 42 -1.11 -3.63 1.16
CA LEU A 42 -1.35 -3.62 2.60
C LEU A 42 -1.14 -5.00 3.20
N HIS A 43 -1.61 -6.02 2.51
CA HIS A 43 -1.48 -7.38 2.98
C HIS A 43 0.00 -7.79 3.02
N SER A 44 0.73 -7.42 1.99
CA SER A 44 2.14 -7.72 1.91
C SER A 44 2.92 -7.04 3.03
N LEU A 45 2.57 -5.79 3.30
CA LEU A 45 3.24 -5.03 4.34
C LEU A 45 2.94 -5.63 5.71
N GLU A 46 1.70 -6.00 5.92
CA GLU A 46 1.30 -6.61 7.17
C GLU A 46 2.08 -7.90 7.42
N SER A 47 2.24 -8.69 6.37
CA SER A 47 2.98 -9.92 6.44
C SER A 47 4.44 -9.67 6.80
N ALA A 48 5.00 -8.64 6.24
CA ALA A 48 6.41 -8.32 6.47
C ALA A 48 6.65 -7.84 7.90
N LEU A 49 5.64 -7.24 8.51
CA LEU A 49 5.78 -6.70 9.86
C LEU A 49 5.60 -7.75 10.94
N ARG A 50 5.18 -8.93 10.57
CA ARG A 50 5.01 -9.98 11.56
C ARG A 50 6.36 -10.66 11.90
#